data_3e6ab7123a481e65d47dc4359e62ad72
#
_entry.id   3e6ab7123a481e65d47dc4359e62ad72
#
_cell.length_a   1.000
_cell.length_b   1.000
_cell.length_c   1.000
_cell.angle_alpha   90.00
_cell.angle_beta   90.00
_cell.angle_gamma   90.00
#
_symmetry.space_group_name_H-M   'P 1'
#
loop_
_entity.id
_entity.type
_entity.pdbx_description
1 polymer ?
#
loop_
_entity_poly.entity_id
_entity_poly.type
_entity_poly.pdbx_seq_one_letter_code
_entity_poly.pdbx_strand_id
1 'polypeptide(L)'
;LSHVWGYTVVNDITARDIQYSEAQWSRCKSFDGFTPTGPFVVTADEVPDPQDLHIWTVLDGETMQDASTNQMVRPVATLISHLSKSATLLPGTLACIADFFARH
;
A
#
# COMPACT_ATOMS: atom_id res chain seq x y z
N LEU A 1 -0.64 0.60 16.84
CA LEU A 1 -1.58 -0.12 15.94
C LEU A 1 -3.01 -0.25 16.51
N SER A 2 -3.25 0.13 17.74
CA SER A 2 -4.57 0.03 18.42
C SER A 2 -5.71 0.79 17.73
N HIS A 3 -5.42 1.68 16.78
CA HIS A 3 -6.40 2.43 15.99
C HIS A 3 -6.56 1.87 14.56
N VAL A 4 -5.89 0.78 14.24
CA VAL A 4 -6.05 0.10 12.95
C VAL A 4 -7.24 -0.83 13.03
N TRP A 5 -8.24 -0.59 12.18
CA TRP A 5 -9.42 -1.46 12.10
C TRP A 5 -9.13 -2.75 11.32
N GLY A 6 -8.35 -2.67 10.26
CA GLY A 6 -8.04 -3.82 9.43
C GLY A 6 -7.07 -3.52 8.30
N TYR A 7 -6.85 -4.53 7.46
CA TYR A 7 -5.92 -4.50 6.35
C TYR A 7 -6.60 -4.97 5.07
N THR A 8 -6.20 -4.39 3.95
CA THR A 8 -6.68 -4.78 2.62
C THR A 8 -5.54 -4.70 1.62
N VAL A 9 -5.73 -5.34 0.48
CA VAL A 9 -4.78 -5.25 -0.63
C VAL A 9 -5.11 -4.04 -1.49
N VAL A 10 -4.07 -3.31 -1.89
CA VAL A 10 -4.15 -2.20 -2.84
C VAL A 10 -3.10 -2.42 -3.92
N ASN A 11 -3.48 -2.21 -5.17
CA ASN A 11 -2.52 -2.15 -6.26
C ASN A 11 -2.34 -0.69 -6.70
N ASP A 12 -1.18 -0.12 -6.42
CA ASP A 12 -0.82 1.24 -6.84
C ASP A 12 -0.35 1.24 -8.30
N ILE A 13 -1.30 1.07 -9.22
CA ILE A 13 -1.03 1.09 -10.67
C ILE A 13 -0.43 2.43 -11.04
N THR A 14 0.63 2.40 -11.82
CA THR A 14 1.40 3.60 -12.15
C THR A 14 1.68 3.68 -13.65
N ALA A 15 1.26 4.79 -14.29
CA ALA A 15 1.68 5.13 -15.64
C ALA A 15 3.14 5.61 -15.61
N ARG A 16 4.04 4.68 -15.88
CA ARG A 16 5.47 4.84 -15.61
C ARG A 16 6.14 5.90 -16.48
N ASP A 17 5.72 6.04 -17.72
CA ASP A 17 6.13 7.07 -18.67
C ASP A 17 5.83 8.48 -18.15
N ILE A 18 4.64 8.68 -17.59
CA ILE A 18 4.23 9.95 -16.97
C ILE A 18 5.02 10.19 -15.68
N GLN A 19 5.21 9.16 -14.86
CA GLN A 19 6.00 9.28 -13.62
C GLN A 19 7.41 9.79 -13.87
N TYR A 20 8.05 9.37 -14.96
CA TYR A 20 9.40 9.80 -15.29
C TYR A 20 9.45 11.19 -15.94
N SER A 21 8.35 11.64 -16.53
CA SER A 21 8.28 12.93 -17.23
C SER A 21 7.83 14.09 -16.33
N GLU A 22 7.20 13.81 -15.21
CA GLU A 22 6.61 14.80 -14.32
C GLU A 22 7.24 14.78 -12.92
N ALA A 23 7.39 15.96 -12.32
CA ALA A 23 7.94 16.11 -10.96
C ALA A 23 6.96 15.63 -9.87
N GLN A 24 5.65 15.61 -10.15
CA GLN A 24 4.60 15.21 -9.24
C GLN A 24 3.94 13.90 -9.69
N TRP A 25 3.85 12.95 -8.80
CA TRP A 25 3.36 11.60 -9.11
C TRP A 25 1.83 11.44 -9.02
N SER A 26 1.12 12.47 -8.59
CA SER A 26 -0.34 12.39 -8.39
C SER A 26 -1.06 11.96 -9.67
N ARG A 27 -0.72 12.58 -10.82
CA ARG A 27 -1.37 12.29 -12.09
C ARG A 27 -1.12 10.87 -12.58
N CYS A 28 0.12 10.39 -12.49
CA CYS A 28 0.49 9.06 -12.99
C CYS A 28 -0.16 7.91 -12.21
N LYS A 29 -0.79 8.19 -11.06
CA LYS A 29 -1.45 7.23 -10.18
C LYS A 29 -2.98 7.41 -10.11
N SER A 30 -3.54 8.38 -10.84
CA SER A 30 -4.93 8.83 -10.68
C SER A 30 -5.78 8.68 -11.94
N PHE A 31 -5.40 7.82 -12.88
CA PHE A 31 -6.26 7.49 -14.02
C PHE A 31 -7.47 6.66 -13.58
N ASP A 32 -8.53 6.70 -14.36
CA ASP A 32 -9.72 5.90 -14.11
C ASP A 32 -9.34 4.41 -14.00
N GLY A 33 -9.82 3.76 -12.95
CA GLY A 33 -9.51 2.36 -12.67
C GLY A 33 -8.17 2.11 -11.97
N PHE A 34 -7.35 3.13 -11.73
CA PHE A 34 -6.13 3.00 -10.91
C PHE A 34 -6.47 2.85 -9.44
N THR A 35 -5.54 2.27 -8.68
CA THR A 35 -5.70 2.00 -7.24
C THR A 35 -6.86 1.04 -6.91
N PRO A 36 -7.02 -0.10 -7.62
CA PRO A 36 -7.98 -1.10 -7.21
C PRO A 36 -7.68 -1.57 -5.80
N THR A 37 -8.73 -1.67 -4.98
CA THR A 37 -8.63 -1.95 -3.54
C THR A 37 -9.59 -3.08 -3.17
N GLY A 38 -9.16 -4.00 -2.36
CA GLY A 38 -9.99 -5.12 -1.92
C GLY A 38 -9.43 -6.48 -2.31
N PRO A 39 -10.31 -7.52 -2.44
CA PRO A 39 -11.79 -7.45 -2.50
C PRO A 39 -12.48 -7.24 -1.15
N PHE A 40 -11.82 -7.46 -0.02
CA PHE A 40 -12.36 -7.30 1.33
C PHE A 40 -11.30 -6.74 2.27
N VAL A 41 -11.74 -6.30 3.44
CA VAL A 41 -10.87 -5.91 4.55
C VAL A 41 -10.81 -7.07 5.55
N VAL A 42 -9.61 -7.46 5.93
CA VAL A 42 -9.37 -8.41 7.04
C VAL A 42 -9.19 -7.60 8.31
N THR A 43 -9.93 -7.93 9.37
CA THR A 43 -9.87 -7.19 10.63
C THR A 43 -8.52 -7.38 11.33
N ALA A 44 -8.12 -6.40 12.13
CA ALA A 44 -6.79 -6.39 12.74
C ALA A 44 -6.53 -7.56 13.70
N ASP A 45 -7.57 -8.14 14.28
CA ASP A 45 -7.48 -9.32 15.16
C ASP A 45 -7.17 -10.61 14.39
N GLU A 46 -7.48 -10.63 13.07
CA GLU A 46 -7.14 -11.76 12.19
C GLU A 46 -5.71 -11.64 11.60
N VAL A 47 -5.04 -10.51 11.79
CA VAL A 47 -3.67 -10.25 11.32
C VAL A 47 -2.74 -10.06 12.52
N PRO A 48 -2.13 -11.15 13.04
CA PRO A 48 -1.33 -11.09 14.26
C PRO A 48 -0.12 -10.16 14.15
N ASP A 49 0.53 -10.15 12.99
CA ASP A 49 1.66 -9.24 12.70
C ASP A 49 1.61 -8.69 11.27
N PRO A 50 1.27 -7.41 11.10
CA PRO A 50 1.27 -6.79 9.78
C PRO A 50 2.68 -6.60 9.19
N GLN A 51 3.74 -6.84 9.95
CA GLN A 51 5.13 -6.80 9.48
C GLN A 51 5.66 -8.16 9.05
N ASP A 52 4.82 -9.20 9.04
CA ASP A 52 5.20 -10.55 8.59
C ASP A 52 4.14 -11.15 7.67
N LEU A 53 3.80 -10.41 6.61
CA LEU A 53 2.85 -10.83 5.59
C LEU A 53 3.57 -11.05 4.26
N HIS A 54 3.28 -12.17 3.62
CA HIS A 54 3.72 -12.42 2.25
C HIS A 54 2.78 -11.69 1.28
N ILE A 55 3.35 -10.96 0.34
CA ILE A 55 2.62 -10.20 -0.67
C ILE A 55 3.23 -10.46 -2.06
N TRP A 56 2.38 -10.78 -3.04
CA TRP A 56 2.85 -11.04 -4.39
C TRP A 56 1.86 -10.54 -5.44
N THR A 57 2.34 -10.34 -6.64
CA THR A 57 1.54 -9.93 -7.79
C THR A 57 1.74 -10.92 -8.93
N VAL A 58 0.65 -11.39 -9.50
CA VAL A 58 0.65 -12.27 -10.68
C VAL A 58 -0.05 -11.56 -11.83
N LEU A 59 0.58 -11.51 -12.99
CA LEU A 59 0.03 -10.99 -14.23
C LEU A 59 0.13 -12.05 -15.31
N ASP A 60 -0.99 -12.44 -15.90
CA ASP A 60 -1.07 -13.47 -16.96
C ASP A 60 -0.37 -14.79 -16.61
N GLY A 61 -0.41 -15.17 -15.33
CA GLY A 61 0.21 -16.38 -14.80
C GLY A 61 1.69 -16.25 -14.43
N GLU A 62 2.32 -15.10 -14.67
CA GLU A 62 3.69 -14.80 -14.29
C GLU A 62 3.75 -14.00 -12.99
N THR A 63 4.64 -14.40 -12.07
CA THR A 63 4.86 -13.66 -10.83
C THR A 63 5.73 -12.43 -11.12
N MET A 64 5.13 -11.25 -10.98
CA MET A 64 5.77 -9.96 -11.24
C MET A 64 6.43 -9.38 -9.99
N GLN A 65 5.85 -9.63 -8.82
CA GLN A 65 6.35 -9.17 -7.53
C GLN A 65 6.17 -10.27 -6.50
N ASP A 66 7.13 -10.42 -5.62
CA ASP A 66 7.11 -11.39 -4.53
C ASP A 66 7.98 -10.84 -3.38
N ALA A 67 7.36 -10.55 -2.24
CA ALA A 67 8.05 -9.93 -1.11
C ALA A 67 7.31 -10.17 0.21
N SER A 68 7.93 -9.76 1.31
CA SER A 68 7.33 -9.75 2.64
C SER A 68 7.28 -8.34 3.21
N THR A 69 6.24 -8.04 4.00
CA THR A 69 6.15 -6.77 4.72
C THR A 69 7.24 -6.58 5.76
N ASN A 70 7.98 -7.64 6.14
CA ASN A 70 9.14 -7.51 7.00
C ASN A 70 10.32 -6.78 6.34
N GLN A 71 10.31 -6.67 5.01
CA GLN A 71 11.29 -5.92 4.23
C GLN A 71 11.00 -4.41 4.17
N MET A 72 9.91 -3.94 4.80
CA MET A 72 9.52 -2.54 4.85
C MET A 72 10.61 -1.65 5.47
N VAL A 73 11.01 -0.56 4.80
CA VAL A 73 11.97 0.42 5.31
C VAL A 73 11.49 1.02 6.64
N ARG A 74 10.17 1.19 6.78
CA ARG A 74 9.55 1.69 8.01
C ARG A 74 8.36 0.83 8.39
N PRO A 75 8.24 0.43 9.67
CA PRO A 75 7.09 -0.32 10.15
C PRO A 75 5.77 0.43 9.96
N VAL A 76 4.67 -0.31 9.80
CA VAL A 76 3.30 0.22 9.66
C VAL A 76 2.97 1.23 10.76
N ALA A 77 3.30 0.91 12.02
CA ALA A 77 3.06 1.80 13.16
C ALA A 77 3.79 3.16 13.02
N THR A 78 5.02 3.15 12.50
CA THR A 78 5.81 4.36 12.26
C THR A 78 5.18 5.22 11.16
N LEU A 79 4.70 4.60 10.09
CA LEU A 79 4.04 5.29 8.98
C LEU A 79 2.74 5.95 9.44
N ILE A 80 1.89 5.24 10.18
CA ILE A 80 0.65 5.80 10.76
C ILE A 80 0.98 6.98 11.68
N SER A 81 1.96 6.83 12.56
CA SER A 81 2.41 7.91 13.44
C SER A 81 2.92 9.13 12.66
N HIS A 82 3.62 8.89 11.56
CA HIS A 82 4.12 9.98 10.72
C HIS A 82 2.97 10.72 10.01
N LEU A 83 2.05 10.00 9.38
CA LEU A 83 0.90 10.57 8.68
C LEU A 83 0.00 11.37 9.61
N SER A 84 -0.23 10.88 10.83
CA SER A 84 -1.08 11.54 11.83
C SER A 84 -0.53 12.87 12.35
N LYS A 85 0.74 13.20 12.09
CA LYS A 85 1.32 14.51 12.45
C LYS A 85 0.88 15.63 11.50
N SER A 86 0.49 15.29 10.29
CA SER A 86 0.12 16.28 9.25
C SER A 86 -1.33 16.18 8.80
N ALA A 87 -1.99 15.07 9.08
CA ALA A 87 -3.39 14.85 8.68
C ALA A 87 -4.17 14.15 9.79
N THR A 88 -5.44 14.54 9.98
CA THR A 88 -6.35 13.81 10.85
C THR A 88 -6.78 12.52 10.16
N LEU A 89 -6.44 11.38 10.76
CA LEU A 89 -6.86 10.08 10.28
C LEU A 89 -8.25 9.75 10.85
N LEU A 90 -9.27 9.92 10.04
CA LEU A 90 -10.65 9.63 10.42
C LEU A 90 -10.96 8.13 10.29
N PRO A 91 -12.01 7.61 10.97
CA PRO A 91 -12.51 6.27 10.69
C PRO A 91 -12.80 6.09 9.20
N GLY A 92 -12.30 5.01 8.61
CA GLY A 92 -12.39 4.75 7.17
C GLY A 92 -11.27 5.37 6.33
N THR A 93 -10.30 6.08 6.93
CA THR A 93 -9.10 6.50 6.21
C THR A 93 -8.30 5.28 5.75
N LEU A 94 -8.03 5.21 4.45
CA LEU A 94 -7.14 4.21 3.86
C LEU A 94 -5.73 4.79 3.75
N ALA A 95 -4.77 4.19 4.42
CA ALA A 95 -3.35 4.50 4.24
C ALA A 95 -2.73 3.46 3.30
N CYS A 96 -2.43 3.86 2.07
CA CYS A 96 -1.75 3.01 1.11
C CYS A 96 -0.24 3.05 1.35
N ILE A 97 0.37 1.88 1.53
CA ILE A 97 1.81 1.72 1.75
C ILE A 97 2.40 1.04 0.52
N ALA A 98 2.67 1.85 -0.50
CA ALA A 98 3.20 1.38 -1.79
C ALA A 98 4.73 1.37 -1.88
N ASP A 99 5.43 1.85 -0.89
CA ASP A 99 6.86 2.20 -0.93
C ASP A 99 7.82 0.99 -1.04
N PHE A 100 7.27 -0.19 -1.13
CA PHE A 100 8.02 -1.43 -0.91
C PHE A 100 8.53 -2.10 -2.15
N PHE A 101 7.76 -2.06 -3.21
CA PHE A 101 7.98 -2.89 -4.38
C PHE A 101 8.53 -2.13 -5.59
N ALA A 102 8.91 -0.89 -5.40
CA ALA A 102 9.40 -0.01 -6.45
C ALA A 102 10.91 -0.18 -6.77
N ARG A 103 11.52 -1.24 -6.27
CA ARG A 103 12.91 -1.54 -6.65
C ARG A 103 12.93 -2.68 -7.66
N HIS A 104 12.61 -2.36 -8.90
CA HIS A 104 13.21 -3.02 -10.08
C HIS A 104 12.72 -2.34 -11.35
#